data_b38b78f3f55848b555e573a0f3ccc068
#
_entry.id   b38b78f3f55848b555e573a0f3ccc068
#
_cell.length_a   1.000
_cell.length_b   1.000
_cell.length_c   1.000
_cell.angle_alpha   90.00
_cell.angle_beta   90.00
_cell.angle_gamma   90.00
#
_symmetry.space_group_name_H-M   'P 1'
#
loop_
_entity.id
_entity.type
_entity.pdbx_description
1 polymer ?
#
loop_
_entity_poly.entity_id
_entity_poly.type
_entity_poly.pdbx_seq_one_letter_code
_entity_poly.pdbx_strand_id
1 'polypeptide(L)'
;METKHFKIDTAKSSIEWTGKKVTGAHNGSVNIADGTLTLTDDQLTGGRFTIDTTSIKILDITDLNTNAQFAGHLASEDFFGIEKYPTATLEISSVKHGFGTTYHVAGNLTIKGISHPIEFDAELTKIQGDSLRASGTLIVDRTLYGMRFRSGNFFKDLGDTLIYNEFILNVQLIAK
;
A
#
# COMPACT_ATOMS: atom_id res chain seq x y z
N MET A 1 -5.67 31.27 2.49
CA MET A 1 -5.71 29.80 2.24
C MET A 1 -6.15 29.09 3.50
N GLU A 2 -7.12 28.24 3.36
CA GLU A 2 -7.63 27.43 4.48
C GLU A 2 -7.10 26.00 4.36
N THR A 3 -6.33 25.56 5.34
CA THR A 3 -5.79 24.21 5.40
C THR A 3 -6.53 23.41 6.47
N LYS A 4 -7.02 22.24 6.08
CA LYS A 4 -7.72 21.30 6.99
C LYS A 4 -7.03 19.96 6.98
N HIS A 5 -7.01 19.32 8.15
CA HIS A 5 -6.49 17.98 8.32
C HIS A 5 -7.64 17.02 8.63
N PHE A 6 -7.69 15.92 7.90
CA PHE A 6 -8.70 14.89 8.05
C PHE A 6 -8.03 13.61 8.53
N LYS A 7 -8.47 13.12 9.67
CA LYS A 7 -7.94 11.89 10.24
C LYS A 7 -8.54 10.68 9.53
N ILE A 8 -7.70 9.75 9.12
CA ILE A 8 -8.15 8.51 8.47
C ILE A 8 -8.84 7.63 9.52
N ASP A 9 -10.05 7.19 9.19
CA ASP A 9 -10.80 6.22 9.98
C ASP A 9 -10.28 4.82 9.62
N THR A 10 -9.43 4.29 10.47
CA THR A 10 -8.77 3.01 10.20
C THR A 10 -9.72 1.82 10.17
N ALA A 11 -10.85 1.92 10.86
CA ALA A 11 -11.86 0.87 10.87
C ALA A 11 -12.67 0.81 9.56
N LYS A 12 -12.81 1.95 8.87
CA LYS A 12 -13.59 2.06 7.62
C LYS A 12 -12.71 2.11 6.38
N SER A 13 -11.40 2.10 6.56
CA SER A 13 -10.43 2.13 5.46
C SER A 13 -9.84 0.75 5.25
N SER A 14 -9.37 0.48 4.03
CA SER A 14 -8.82 -0.82 3.69
C SER A 14 -7.72 -0.71 2.67
N ILE A 15 -6.77 -1.64 2.74
CA ILE A 15 -5.79 -1.86 1.69
C ILE A 15 -5.87 -3.33 1.30
N GLU A 16 -6.08 -3.59 0.01
CA GLU A 16 -5.98 -4.93 -0.56
C GLU A 16 -4.69 -5.03 -1.37
N TRP A 17 -3.95 -6.10 -1.16
CA TRP A 17 -2.73 -6.36 -1.93
C TRP A 17 -2.94 -7.51 -2.89
N THR A 18 -2.27 -7.46 -4.04
CA THR A 18 -2.20 -8.54 -5.03
C THR A 18 -0.75 -8.76 -5.41
N GLY A 19 -0.28 -9.97 -5.21
CA GLY A 19 1.04 -10.41 -5.61
C GLY A 19 0.93 -11.49 -6.67
N LYS A 20 1.81 -11.46 -7.66
CA LYS A 20 1.74 -12.38 -8.81
C LYS A 20 3.02 -13.18 -8.95
N LYS A 21 2.86 -14.40 -9.42
CA LYS A 21 3.94 -15.28 -9.86
C LYS A 21 3.52 -15.95 -11.17
N VAL A 22 4.46 -16.68 -11.80
CA VAL A 22 4.21 -17.31 -13.10
C VAL A 22 2.97 -18.21 -13.07
N THR A 23 2.76 -18.96 -11.99
CA THR A 23 1.67 -19.94 -11.87
C THR A 23 0.36 -19.34 -11.32
N GLY A 24 0.29 -18.05 -11.06
CA GLY A 24 -0.95 -17.43 -10.58
C GLY A 24 -0.74 -16.19 -9.74
N ALA A 25 -1.77 -15.81 -9.02
CA ALA A 25 -1.76 -14.64 -8.15
C ALA A 25 -2.36 -14.97 -6.79
N HIS A 26 -1.94 -14.20 -5.79
CA HIS A 26 -2.51 -14.25 -4.45
C HIS A 26 -2.95 -12.86 -4.05
N ASN A 27 -3.95 -12.77 -3.21
CA ASN A 27 -4.43 -11.51 -2.68
C ASN A 27 -4.71 -11.59 -1.18
N GLY A 28 -4.79 -10.44 -0.59
CA GLY A 28 -5.08 -10.34 0.82
C GLY A 28 -5.33 -8.91 1.25
N SER A 29 -5.25 -8.69 2.53
CA SER A 29 -5.48 -7.38 3.12
C SER A 29 -4.35 -7.01 4.07
N VAL A 30 -4.26 -5.70 4.35
CA VAL A 30 -3.39 -5.16 5.39
C VAL A 30 -4.08 -3.94 5.97
N ASN A 31 -3.93 -3.74 7.28
CA ASN A 31 -4.60 -2.65 7.98
C ASN A 31 -3.78 -1.37 7.97
N ILE A 32 -4.49 -0.25 8.00
CA ILE A 32 -3.89 1.06 8.23
C ILE A 32 -3.85 1.29 9.74
N ALA A 33 -2.69 1.63 10.26
CA ALA A 33 -2.51 1.90 11.69
C ALA A 33 -2.93 3.32 12.05
N ASP A 34 -2.62 4.29 11.18
CA ASP A 34 -2.87 5.70 11.43
C ASP A 34 -2.72 6.49 10.12
N GLY A 35 -3.24 7.69 10.09
CA GLY A 35 -3.03 8.56 8.95
C GLY A 35 -3.85 9.83 8.96
N THR A 36 -3.43 10.77 8.11
CA THR A 36 -4.05 12.08 7.94
C THR A 36 -3.99 12.50 6.48
N LEU A 37 -5.09 13.04 5.97
CA LEU A 37 -5.13 13.73 4.68
C LEU A 37 -5.20 15.22 4.91
N THR A 38 -4.50 15.99 4.10
CA THR A 38 -4.47 17.45 4.18
C THR A 38 -5.10 18.05 2.93
N LEU A 39 -6.06 18.92 3.13
CA LEU A 39 -6.71 19.67 2.08
C LEU A 39 -6.44 21.18 2.28
N THR A 40 -6.13 21.86 1.19
CA THR A 40 -6.01 23.33 1.17
C THR A 40 -7.03 23.86 0.17
N ASP A 41 -7.92 24.73 0.64
CA ASP A 41 -9.02 25.27 -0.18
C ASP A 41 -9.84 24.14 -0.85
N ASP A 42 -10.15 23.12 -0.06
CA ASP A 42 -10.94 21.95 -0.46
C ASP A 42 -10.27 21.03 -1.50
N GLN A 43 -8.98 21.22 -1.77
CA GLN A 43 -8.22 20.35 -2.67
C GLN A 43 -7.15 19.58 -1.90
N LEU A 44 -6.93 18.34 -2.29
CA LEU A 44 -5.89 17.51 -1.69
C LEU A 44 -4.51 18.13 -1.94
N THR A 45 -3.76 18.37 -0.88
CA THR A 45 -2.41 18.94 -0.97
C THR A 45 -1.36 18.11 -0.28
N GLY A 46 -1.74 17.16 0.56
CA GLY A 46 -0.77 16.35 1.28
C GLY A 46 -1.44 15.26 2.08
N GLY A 47 -0.63 14.56 2.82
CA GLY A 47 -1.09 13.52 3.71
C GLY A 47 0.01 12.52 4.05
N ARG A 48 -0.33 11.67 4.98
CA ARG A 48 0.55 10.60 5.42
C ARG A 48 -0.28 9.49 6.02
N PHE A 49 0.08 8.24 5.76
CA PHE A 49 -0.50 7.13 6.50
C PHE A 49 0.53 6.04 6.79
N THR A 50 0.28 5.34 7.88
CA THR A 50 1.10 4.25 8.37
C THR A 50 0.35 2.95 8.20
N ILE A 51 1.02 1.97 7.62
CA ILE A 51 0.48 0.63 7.36
C ILE A 51 1.04 -0.31 8.42
N ASP A 52 0.18 -1.11 9.02
CA ASP A 52 0.56 -2.13 10.00
C ASP A 52 0.95 -3.41 9.25
N THR A 53 2.24 -3.62 9.04
CA THR A 53 2.72 -4.81 8.32
C THR A 53 2.52 -6.11 9.09
N THR A 54 2.26 -6.04 10.39
CA THR A 54 1.93 -7.21 11.20
C THR A 54 0.52 -7.72 10.94
N SER A 55 -0.32 -6.93 10.26
CA SER A 55 -1.71 -7.25 9.97
C SER A 55 -1.94 -7.90 8.61
N ILE A 56 -0.89 -8.22 7.87
CA ILE A 56 -1.01 -8.82 6.54
C ILE A 56 -1.77 -10.15 6.63
N LYS A 57 -2.85 -10.26 5.84
CA LYS A 57 -3.67 -11.47 5.75
C LYS A 57 -3.74 -11.93 4.30
N ILE A 58 -3.82 -13.24 4.13
CA ILE A 58 -3.99 -13.87 2.82
C ILE A 58 -5.43 -14.36 2.74
N LEU A 59 -6.17 -13.88 1.75
CA LEU A 59 -7.62 -14.10 1.65
C LEU A 59 -8.01 -15.19 0.65
N ASP A 60 -7.12 -15.55 -0.27
CA ASP A 60 -7.41 -16.48 -1.34
C ASP A 60 -6.91 -17.92 -1.09
N ILE A 61 -6.30 -18.19 0.06
CA ILE A 61 -5.85 -19.51 0.43
C ILE A 61 -6.71 -20.02 1.60
N THR A 62 -7.50 -21.06 1.34
CA THR A 62 -8.45 -21.60 2.33
C THR A 62 -7.85 -22.65 3.23
N ASP A 63 -6.79 -23.35 2.79
CA ASP A 63 -6.10 -24.32 3.64
C ASP A 63 -5.33 -23.59 4.74
N LEU A 64 -5.67 -23.88 6.00
CA LEU A 64 -5.10 -23.15 7.15
C LEU A 64 -3.59 -23.31 7.27
N ASN A 65 -3.06 -24.51 7.01
CA ASN A 65 -1.61 -24.76 7.10
C ASN A 65 -0.86 -24.03 6.00
N THR A 66 -1.36 -24.10 4.77
CA THR A 66 -0.76 -23.41 3.62
C THR A 66 -0.81 -21.90 3.82
N ASN A 67 -1.94 -21.38 4.30
CA ASN A 67 -2.10 -19.96 4.60
C ASN A 67 -1.08 -19.51 5.65
N ALA A 68 -0.94 -20.27 6.74
CA ALA A 68 0.01 -19.92 7.81
C ALA A 68 1.46 -19.96 7.31
N GLN A 69 1.83 -20.91 6.46
CA GLN A 69 3.17 -20.99 5.88
C GLN A 69 3.46 -19.79 4.99
N PHE A 70 2.50 -19.42 4.15
CA PHE A 70 2.64 -18.27 3.26
C PHE A 70 2.69 -16.95 4.06
N ALA A 71 1.84 -16.81 5.07
CA ALA A 71 1.85 -15.63 5.94
C ALA A 71 3.19 -15.52 6.69
N GLY A 72 3.73 -16.62 7.18
CA GLY A 72 5.04 -16.64 7.84
C GLY A 72 6.16 -16.22 6.89
N HIS A 73 6.10 -16.63 5.63
CA HIS A 73 7.10 -16.24 4.63
C HIS A 73 7.00 -14.75 4.29
N LEU A 74 5.79 -14.22 4.11
CA LEU A 74 5.60 -12.79 3.90
C LEU A 74 6.11 -11.95 5.08
N ALA A 75 5.97 -12.47 6.29
CA ALA A 75 6.46 -11.82 7.50
C ALA A 75 7.98 -11.88 7.67
N SER A 76 8.64 -12.79 6.97
CA SER A 76 10.08 -13.05 7.10
C SER A 76 10.92 -11.95 6.43
N GLU A 77 12.24 -12.04 6.66
CA GLU A 77 13.22 -11.15 6.06
C GLU A 77 13.24 -11.20 4.52
N ASP A 78 12.79 -12.30 3.92
CA ASP A 78 12.65 -12.42 2.46
C ASP A 78 11.63 -11.43 1.89
N PHE A 79 10.67 -11.00 2.69
CA PHE A 79 9.63 -10.06 2.30
C PHE A 79 9.61 -8.87 3.27
N PHE A 80 8.66 -8.79 4.17
CA PHE A 80 8.40 -7.56 4.94
C PHE A 80 9.20 -7.46 6.24
N GLY A 81 9.76 -8.55 6.75
CA GLY A 81 10.60 -8.53 7.95
C GLY A 81 9.88 -7.86 9.13
N ILE A 82 8.68 -8.29 9.46
CA ILE A 82 7.79 -7.58 10.39
C ILE A 82 8.33 -7.46 11.82
N GLU A 83 9.24 -8.32 12.23
CA GLU A 83 9.86 -8.23 13.56
C GLU A 83 10.70 -6.96 13.70
N LYS A 84 11.43 -6.59 12.64
CA LYS A 84 12.23 -5.37 12.61
C LYS A 84 11.46 -4.17 12.08
N TYR A 85 10.52 -4.42 11.17
CA TYR A 85 9.81 -3.38 10.43
C TYR A 85 8.30 -3.61 10.54
N PRO A 86 7.71 -3.35 11.73
CA PRO A 86 6.28 -3.60 11.95
C PRO A 86 5.36 -2.63 11.21
N THR A 87 5.91 -1.57 10.61
CA THR A 87 5.14 -0.58 9.87
C THR A 87 5.81 -0.23 8.55
N ALA A 88 4.97 0.18 7.59
CA ALA A 88 5.39 0.86 6.37
C ALA A 88 4.66 2.20 6.35
N THR A 89 5.21 3.19 5.63
CA THR A 89 4.60 4.53 5.60
C THR A 89 4.55 5.06 4.18
N LEU A 90 3.48 5.79 3.88
CA LEU A 90 3.40 6.62 2.68
C LEU A 90 3.30 8.07 3.12
N GLU A 91 4.19 8.91 2.62
CA GLU A 91 4.17 10.35 2.87
C GLU A 91 4.03 11.08 1.53
N ILE A 92 2.95 11.85 1.39
CA ILE A 92 2.68 12.60 0.16
C ILE A 92 3.57 13.84 0.15
N SER A 93 4.33 14.03 -0.93
CA SER A 93 5.24 15.16 -1.10
C SER A 93 4.67 16.23 -2.02
N SER A 94 3.90 15.86 -3.04
CA SER A 94 3.25 16.81 -3.93
C SER A 94 1.99 16.21 -4.55
N VAL A 95 1.06 17.09 -4.89
CA VAL A 95 -0.22 16.69 -5.51
C VAL A 95 -0.54 17.68 -6.61
N LYS A 96 -0.94 17.15 -7.77
CA LYS A 96 -1.47 17.95 -8.87
C LYS A 96 -2.94 17.60 -9.06
N HIS A 97 -3.81 18.61 -9.06
CA HIS A 97 -5.22 18.39 -9.36
C HIS A 97 -5.37 18.11 -10.85
N GLY A 98 -5.95 16.99 -11.17
CA GLY A 98 -6.29 16.62 -12.54
C GLY A 98 -7.66 17.13 -12.92
N PHE A 99 -8.47 16.25 -13.52
CA PHE A 99 -9.82 16.60 -13.94
C PHE A 99 -10.84 16.04 -12.95
N GLY A 100 -11.81 16.88 -12.54
CA GLY A 100 -12.88 16.46 -11.64
C GLY A 100 -12.37 16.10 -10.25
N THR A 101 -12.52 14.85 -9.85
CA THR A 101 -12.12 14.35 -8.53
C THR A 101 -10.75 13.65 -8.54
N THR A 102 -10.07 13.65 -9.67
CA THR A 102 -8.80 12.95 -9.85
C THR A 102 -7.62 13.85 -9.50
N TYR A 103 -6.66 13.27 -8.79
CA TYR A 103 -5.39 13.92 -8.42
C TYR A 103 -4.23 13.02 -8.79
N HIS A 104 -3.16 13.63 -9.28
CA HIS A 104 -1.89 12.95 -9.46
C HIS A 104 -1.04 13.16 -8.21
N VAL A 105 -0.69 12.09 -7.53
CA VAL A 105 -0.02 12.12 -6.22
C VAL A 105 1.39 11.61 -6.37
N ALA A 106 2.34 12.36 -5.84
CA ALA A 106 3.73 11.93 -5.68
C ALA A 106 4.08 11.90 -4.19
N GLY A 107 4.81 10.89 -3.80
CA GLY A 107 5.19 10.73 -2.40
C GLY A 107 6.36 9.79 -2.24
N ASN A 108 6.65 9.45 -1.00
CA ASN A 108 7.68 8.49 -0.63
C ASN A 108 7.04 7.33 0.12
N LEU A 109 7.27 6.14 -0.39
CA LEU A 109 6.84 4.90 0.26
C LEU A 109 8.05 4.29 0.94
N THR A 110 7.92 4.03 2.24
CA THR A 110 8.97 3.42 3.04
C THR A 110 8.54 2.03 3.46
N ILE A 111 9.30 1.03 3.04
CA ILE A 111 9.09 -0.38 3.43
C ILE A 111 10.45 -0.93 3.85
N LYS A 112 10.50 -1.67 4.95
CA LYS A 112 11.74 -2.25 5.49
C LYS A 112 12.82 -1.19 5.73
N GLY A 113 12.41 0.00 6.16
CA GLY A 113 13.34 1.11 6.41
C GLY A 113 13.91 1.75 5.15
N ILE A 114 13.47 1.36 3.96
CA ILE A 114 13.95 1.86 2.68
C ILE A 114 12.87 2.72 2.04
N SER A 115 13.21 3.96 1.68
CA SER A 115 12.28 4.91 1.07
C SER A 115 12.58 5.10 -0.41
N HIS A 116 11.53 5.05 -1.21
CA HIS A 116 11.61 5.36 -2.64
C HIS A 116 10.42 6.22 -3.06
N PRO A 117 10.62 7.10 -4.05
CA PRO A 117 9.50 7.87 -4.59
C PRO A 117 8.51 6.95 -5.31
N ILE A 118 7.23 7.33 -5.21
CA ILE A 118 6.15 6.64 -5.89
C ILE A 118 5.15 7.68 -6.40
N GLU A 119 4.54 7.40 -7.54
CA GLU A 119 3.51 8.24 -8.12
C GLU A 119 2.29 7.38 -8.46
N PHE A 120 1.11 7.94 -8.26
CA PHE A 120 -0.14 7.26 -8.57
C PHE A 120 -1.27 8.28 -8.70
N ASP A 121 -2.35 7.86 -9.35
CA ASP A 121 -3.55 8.65 -9.42
C ASP A 121 -4.49 8.28 -8.27
N ALA A 122 -5.11 9.29 -7.68
CA ALA A 122 -6.06 9.10 -6.60
C ALA A 122 -7.36 9.85 -6.92
N GLU A 123 -8.46 9.30 -6.42
CA GLU A 123 -9.75 9.97 -6.47
C GLU A 123 -10.15 10.40 -5.07
N LEU A 124 -10.66 11.61 -4.95
CA LEU A 124 -11.11 12.17 -3.68
C LEU A 124 -12.51 12.74 -3.86
N THR A 125 -13.45 12.27 -3.04
CA THR A 125 -14.81 12.77 -3.04
C THR A 125 -15.25 13.10 -1.63
N LYS A 126 -16.07 14.13 -1.49
CA LYS A 126 -16.74 14.43 -0.22
C LYS A 126 -17.95 13.53 -0.08
N ILE A 127 -18.11 12.94 1.08
CA ILE A 127 -19.28 12.16 1.44
C ILE A 127 -20.04 12.89 2.55
N GLN A 128 -21.09 12.28 3.03
CA GLN A 128 -22.02 12.90 3.99
C GLN A 128 -21.29 13.51 5.19
N GLY A 129 -21.61 14.74 5.54
CA GLY A 129 -20.95 15.51 6.59
C GLY A 129 -19.59 16.04 6.12
N ASP A 130 -18.61 16.10 7.05
CA ASP A 130 -17.25 16.53 6.75
C ASP A 130 -16.33 15.38 6.38
N SER A 131 -16.90 14.25 5.94
CA SER A 131 -16.13 13.05 5.63
C SER A 131 -15.66 13.04 4.18
N LEU A 132 -14.52 12.42 3.95
CA LEU A 132 -13.92 12.25 2.64
C LEU A 132 -13.78 10.76 2.33
N ARG A 133 -13.90 10.43 1.04
CA ARG A 133 -13.52 9.14 0.51
C ARG A 133 -12.40 9.33 -0.47
N ALA A 134 -11.31 8.62 -0.27
CA ALA A 134 -10.18 8.63 -1.19
C ALA A 134 -9.87 7.20 -1.63
N SER A 135 -9.46 7.04 -2.88
CA SER A 135 -9.06 5.74 -3.41
C SER A 135 -7.90 5.89 -4.36
N GLY A 136 -7.06 4.87 -4.44
CA GLY A 136 -5.93 4.86 -5.34
C GLY A 136 -5.36 3.46 -5.49
N THR A 137 -4.64 3.25 -6.59
CA THR A 137 -3.94 2.01 -6.87
C THR A 137 -2.46 2.30 -6.97
N LEU A 138 -1.66 1.65 -6.13
CA LEU A 138 -0.21 1.77 -6.13
C LEU A 138 0.39 0.50 -6.72
N ILE A 139 1.33 0.67 -7.63
CA ILE A 139 2.13 -0.44 -8.17
C ILE A 139 3.52 -0.31 -7.54
N VAL A 140 3.93 -1.33 -6.80
CA VAL A 140 5.15 -1.30 -5.99
C VAL A 140 6.13 -2.33 -6.51
N ASP A 141 7.34 -1.88 -6.84
CA ASP A 141 8.45 -2.79 -7.15
C ASP A 141 9.11 -3.22 -5.84
N ARG A 142 8.83 -4.45 -5.41
CA ARG A 142 9.34 -4.98 -4.16
C ARG A 142 10.87 -5.06 -4.08
N THR A 143 11.53 -5.16 -5.23
CA THR A 143 12.99 -5.29 -5.27
C THR A 143 13.70 -4.02 -4.83
N LEU A 144 13.04 -2.86 -4.94
CA LEU A 144 13.57 -1.59 -4.44
C LEU A 144 13.63 -1.52 -2.92
N TYR A 145 12.88 -2.40 -2.24
CA TYR A 145 12.76 -2.44 -0.78
C TYR A 145 13.45 -3.67 -0.18
N GLY A 146 14.38 -4.25 -0.89
CA GLY A 146 15.13 -5.39 -0.39
C GLY A 146 14.42 -6.74 -0.45
N MET A 147 13.29 -6.83 -1.14
CA MET A 147 12.52 -8.06 -1.30
C MET A 147 12.86 -8.73 -2.62
N ARG A 148 13.93 -9.53 -2.63
CA ARG A 148 14.50 -10.11 -3.86
C ARG A 148 14.13 -11.57 -4.11
N PHE A 149 13.49 -12.22 -3.16
CA PHE A 149 13.19 -13.64 -3.22
C PHE A 149 12.49 -14.00 -4.54
N ARG A 150 13.08 -14.94 -5.27
CA ARG A 150 12.61 -15.42 -6.57
C ARG A 150 12.31 -14.30 -7.59
N SER A 151 13.04 -13.20 -7.52
CA SER A 151 13.00 -12.14 -8.53
C SER A 151 13.90 -12.49 -9.70
N GLY A 152 13.40 -12.35 -10.94
CA GLY A 152 14.17 -12.56 -12.16
C GLY A 152 15.35 -11.60 -12.32
N ASN A 153 15.37 -10.48 -11.58
CA ASN A 153 16.49 -9.53 -11.59
C ASN A 153 17.72 -10.05 -10.83
N PHE A 154 17.53 -10.97 -9.86
CA PHE A 154 18.57 -11.42 -8.95
C PHE A 154 18.86 -12.92 -9.02
N PHE A 155 17.94 -13.70 -9.57
CA PHE A 155 18.05 -15.14 -9.67
C PHE A 155 17.81 -15.59 -11.11
N LYS A 156 18.51 -16.66 -11.53
CA LYS A 156 18.37 -17.23 -12.88
C LYS A 156 17.64 -18.57 -12.80
N ASP A 157 17.09 -18.98 -13.94
CA ASP A 157 16.48 -20.30 -14.12
C ASP A 157 15.35 -20.60 -13.15
N LEU A 158 14.56 -19.58 -12.81
CA LEU A 158 13.44 -19.71 -11.88
C LEU A 158 12.24 -20.47 -12.47
N GLY A 159 12.01 -20.34 -13.80
CA GLY A 159 10.87 -20.98 -14.45
C GLY A 159 9.56 -20.62 -13.75
N ASP A 160 8.78 -21.65 -13.37
CA ASP A 160 7.48 -21.48 -12.71
C ASP A 160 7.59 -20.96 -11.27
N THR A 161 8.80 -20.89 -10.70
CA THR A 161 9.00 -20.38 -9.33
C THR A 161 9.25 -18.87 -9.29
N LEU A 162 9.37 -18.24 -10.45
CA LEU A 162 9.57 -16.79 -10.52
C LEU A 162 8.37 -16.04 -9.91
N ILE A 163 8.68 -15.07 -9.04
CA ILE A 163 7.70 -14.15 -8.47
C ILE A 163 7.93 -12.79 -9.13
N TYR A 164 6.86 -12.16 -9.61
CA TYR A 164 6.97 -10.87 -10.27
C TYR A 164 7.49 -9.82 -9.27
N ASN A 165 8.25 -8.87 -9.78
CA ASN A 165 8.83 -7.80 -8.97
C ASN A 165 7.77 -6.85 -8.41
N GLU A 166 6.66 -6.69 -9.12
CA GLU A 166 5.64 -5.72 -8.76
C GLU A 166 4.50 -6.39 -8.02
N PHE A 167 4.00 -5.68 -7.00
CA PHE A 167 2.72 -6.01 -6.39
C PHE A 167 1.83 -4.77 -6.38
N ILE A 168 0.53 -5.00 -6.27
CA ILE A 168 -0.48 -3.96 -6.41
C ILE A 168 -1.15 -3.73 -5.06
N LEU A 169 -1.29 -2.46 -4.68
CA LEU A 169 -2.05 -2.05 -3.51
C LEU A 169 -3.26 -1.26 -3.96
N ASN A 170 -4.46 -1.74 -3.61
CA ASN A 170 -5.70 -1.01 -3.80
C ASN A 170 -6.10 -0.40 -2.47
N VAL A 171 -6.10 0.91 -2.41
CA VAL A 171 -6.31 1.67 -1.17
C VAL A 171 -7.65 2.35 -1.20
N GLN A 172 -8.43 2.17 -0.13
CA GLN A 172 -9.72 2.83 0.09
C GLN A 172 -9.66 3.50 1.45
N LEU A 173 -9.77 4.82 1.48
CA LEU A 173 -9.68 5.60 2.71
C LEU A 173 -10.99 6.33 2.97
N ILE A 174 -11.39 6.33 4.25
CA ILE A 174 -12.42 7.21 4.78
C ILE A 174 -11.73 8.10 5.80
N ALA A 175 -11.90 9.40 5.69
CA ALA A 175 -11.27 10.37 6.59
C ALA A 175 -12.28 11.41 7.03
N LYS A 176 -12.06 11.94 8.25
CA LYS A 176 -12.99 12.92 8.81
C LYS A 176 -12.26 14.01 9.59
#